data_7d6683c6dd203a2682acda576ed11f68
#
_entry.id   7d6683c6dd203a2682acda576ed11f68
#
_cell.length_a   1.000
_cell.length_b   1.000
_cell.length_c   1.000
_cell.angle_alpha   90.00
_cell.angle_beta   90.00
_cell.angle_gamma   90.00
#
_symmetry.space_group_name_H-M   'P 1'
#
loop_
_entity.id
_entity.type
_entity.pdbx_description
1 polymer ?
#
loop_
_entity_poly.entity_id
_entity_poly.type
_entity_poly.pdbx_seq_one_letter_code
_entity_poly.pdbx_strand_id
1 'polypeptide(L)'
;NFDVEMMEAGYPLFFKATTTCAFDMLSDCLRGTLDTMADLYEQPENVHKAIDFFYPGTLYGALAQAESSKGKVVFIPLHKGLDGFMGNEQYREFYWPTLKALVEGLAAAGQIPYVYTEGKYDSRLEFLSELPAGKCLVHFENCDMREAKRIVGKNCCISGGFDGRILETGTPEQVTDAVRRLLDICALDGGYIFDVNTTIDHGVKHENVLAMFDAVKTYGKY
;
A
#
# COMPACT_ATOMS: atom_id res chain seq x y z
N ASN A 1 1.27 -5.79 27.33
CA ASN A 1 1.74 -5.58 25.96
C ASN A 1 0.57 -5.05 25.14
N PHE A 2 0.74 -3.89 24.47
CA PHE A 2 -0.29 -3.20 23.70
C PHE A 2 -1.06 -4.12 22.73
N ASP A 3 -0.35 -4.96 21.99
CA ASP A 3 -0.99 -5.89 21.03
C ASP A 3 -1.97 -6.85 21.72
N VAL A 4 -1.60 -7.38 22.88
CA VAL A 4 -2.47 -8.31 23.65
C VAL A 4 -3.70 -7.57 24.14
N GLU A 5 -3.55 -6.36 24.68
CA GLU A 5 -4.64 -5.52 25.16
C GLU A 5 -5.61 -5.16 24.03
N MET A 6 -5.09 -4.84 22.82
CA MET A 6 -5.91 -4.56 21.65
C MET A 6 -6.67 -5.81 21.16
N MET A 7 -6.01 -6.97 21.12
CA MET A 7 -6.67 -8.23 20.75
C MET A 7 -7.77 -8.62 21.76
N GLU A 8 -7.53 -8.45 23.05
CA GLU A 8 -8.54 -8.69 24.11
C GLU A 8 -9.72 -7.71 24.01
N ALA A 9 -9.47 -6.48 23.54
CA ALA A 9 -10.51 -5.49 23.26
C ALA A 9 -11.25 -5.74 21.93
N GLY A 10 -10.88 -6.80 21.16
CA GLY A 10 -11.54 -7.18 19.91
C GLY A 10 -10.96 -6.55 18.66
N TYR A 11 -9.81 -5.89 18.76
CA TYR A 11 -9.11 -5.31 17.60
C TYR A 11 -8.10 -6.33 17.04
N PRO A 12 -8.16 -6.66 15.74
CA PRO A 12 -7.21 -7.60 15.14
C PRO A 12 -5.81 -6.97 15.00
N LEU A 13 -4.78 -7.81 15.07
CA LEU A 13 -3.44 -7.41 14.63
C LEU A 13 -3.47 -7.13 13.13
N PHE A 14 -3.05 -5.92 12.72
CA PHE A 14 -3.09 -5.56 11.31
C PHE A 14 -1.93 -6.21 10.55
N PHE A 15 -0.69 -5.82 10.78
CA PHE A 15 0.46 -6.54 10.21
C PHE A 15 1.57 -6.75 11.24
N LYS A 16 2.32 -7.85 11.10
CA LYS A 16 3.49 -8.20 11.92
C LYS A 16 4.68 -8.68 11.10
N ALA A 17 4.51 -8.78 9.80
CA ALA A 17 5.58 -9.06 8.86
C ALA A 17 5.68 -7.91 7.85
N THR A 18 6.89 -7.63 7.42
CA THR A 18 7.17 -6.61 6.41
C THR A 18 8.22 -7.13 5.43
N THR A 19 8.11 -6.66 4.21
CA THR A 19 9.12 -6.89 3.18
C THR A 19 9.14 -5.69 2.23
N THR A 20 10.08 -5.67 1.30
CA THR A 20 10.13 -4.64 0.27
C THR A 20 10.24 -5.28 -1.12
N CYS A 21 9.92 -4.54 -2.18
CA CYS A 21 10.17 -4.98 -3.54
C CYS A 21 11.67 -5.15 -3.78
N ALA A 22 12.08 -6.15 -4.57
CA ALA A 22 13.49 -6.40 -4.86
C ALA A 22 14.20 -5.19 -5.50
N PHE A 23 13.49 -4.42 -6.32
CA PHE A 23 14.00 -3.17 -6.88
C PHE A 23 14.26 -2.12 -5.80
N ASP A 24 13.33 -1.96 -4.85
CA ASP A 24 13.50 -1.02 -3.73
C ASP A 24 14.65 -1.44 -2.81
N MET A 25 14.84 -2.75 -2.59
CA MET A 25 16.02 -3.25 -1.87
C MET A 25 17.33 -2.82 -2.54
N LEU A 26 17.42 -2.92 -3.86
CA LEU A 26 18.59 -2.47 -4.60
C LEU A 26 18.80 -0.96 -4.47
N SER A 27 17.73 -0.18 -4.70
CA SER A 27 17.83 1.28 -4.78
C SER A 27 17.97 1.97 -3.43
N ASP A 28 17.29 1.47 -2.39
CA ASP A 28 17.25 2.15 -1.09
C ASP A 28 18.39 1.70 -0.17
N CYS A 29 18.75 0.42 -0.24
CA CYS A 29 19.68 -0.16 0.73
C CYS A 29 21.11 -0.31 0.21
N LEU A 30 21.33 -0.36 -1.11
CA LEU A 30 22.62 -0.74 -1.67
C LEU A 30 23.19 0.26 -2.68
N ARG A 31 22.53 0.45 -3.82
CA ARG A 31 23.09 1.22 -4.94
C ARG A 31 22.83 2.72 -4.81
N GLY A 32 21.75 3.09 -4.14
CA GLY A 32 21.27 4.48 -4.06
C GLY A 32 20.35 4.83 -5.24
N THR A 33 19.48 5.80 -5.00
CA THR A 33 18.39 6.16 -5.92
C THR A 33 18.89 6.63 -7.29
N LEU A 34 19.84 7.59 -7.32
CA LEU A 34 20.31 8.21 -8.57
C LEU A 34 21.08 7.22 -9.42
N ASP A 35 21.98 6.47 -8.80
CA ASP A 35 22.80 5.50 -9.51
C ASP A 35 21.97 4.33 -10.04
N THR A 36 20.97 3.85 -9.28
CA THR A 36 20.05 2.81 -9.78
C THR A 36 19.27 3.30 -10.99
N MET A 37 18.84 4.57 -11.01
CA MET A 37 18.15 5.11 -12.19
C MET A 37 19.05 5.24 -13.41
N ALA A 38 20.32 5.61 -13.23
CA ALA A 38 21.29 5.62 -14.33
C ALA A 38 21.53 4.19 -14.86
N ASP A 39 21.67 3.22 -13.95
CA ASP A 39 21.92 1.82 -14.27
C ASP A 39 20.79 1.18 -15.09
N LEU A 40 19.53 1.66 -15.02
CA LEU A 40 18.45 1.20 -15.90
C LEU A 40 18.77 1.39 -17.40
N TYR A 41 19.58 2.38 -17.72
CA TYR A 41 20.00 2.70 -19.09
C TYR A 41 21.41 2.22 -19.39
N GLU A 42 22.32 2.31 -18.44
CA GLU A 42 23.75 2.03 -18.64
C GLU A 42 24.09 0.56 -18.43
N GLN A 43 23.38 -0.12 -17.51
CA GLN A 43 23.67 -1.49 -17.09
C GLN A 43 22.40 -2.32 -16.82
N PRO A 44 21.39 -2.35 -17.72
CA PRO A 44 20.09 -2.98 -17.45
C PRO A 44 20.21 -4.47 -17.08
N GLU A 45 21.15 -5.19 -17.70
CA GLU A 45 21.38 -6.61 -17.37
C GLU A 45 21.89 -6.82 -15.94
N ASN A 46 22.68 -5.89 -15.41
CA ASN A 46 23.16 -5.97 -14.03
C ASN A 46 22.04 -5.63 -13.04
N VAL A 47 21.15 -4.70 -13.40
CA VAL A 47 19.94 -4.41 -12.61
C VAL A 47 19.07 -5.66 -12.52
N HIS A 48 18.79 -6.34 -13.64
CA HIS A 48 18.03 -7.61 -13.65
C HIS A 48 18.68 -8.67 -12.74
N LYS A 49 19.98 -8.90 -12.88
CA LYS A 49 20.69 -9.87 -12.02
C LYS A 49 20.58 -9.53 -10.53
N ALA A 50 20.68 -8.25 -10.19
CA ALA A 50 20.54 -7.81 -8.80
C ALA A 50 19.12 -8.02 -8.26
N ILE A 51 18.10 -7.64 -9.02
CA ILE A 51 16.69 -7.83 -8.67
C ILE A 51 16.38 -9.32 -8.47
N ASP A 52 16.82 -10.18 -9.41
CA ASP A 52 16.61 -11.63 -9.34
C ASP A 52 17.33 -12.24 -8.13
N PHE A 53 18.51 -11.72 -7.78
CA PHE A 53 19.25 -12.15 -6.59
C PHE A 53 18.52 -11.81 -5.28
N PHE A 54 17.92 -10.61 -5.18
CA PHE A 54 17.25 -10.19 -3.95
C PHE A 54 15.83 -10.76 -3.78
N TYR A 55 15.13 -11.04 -4.88
CA TYR A 55 13.74 -11.47 -4.86
C TYR A 55 13.46 -12.67 -3.93
N PRO A 56 14.23 -13.77 -3.94
CA PRO A 56 13.98 -14.88 -3.02
C PRO A 56 14.07 -14.48 -1.55
N GLY A 57 15.02 -13.60 -1.22
CA GLY A 57 15.19 -13.08 0.14
C GLY A 57 13.99 -12.27 0.62
N THR A 58 13.41 -11.45 -0.24
CA THR A 58 12.21 -10.64 0.09
C THR A 58 11.00 -11.54 0.34
N LEU A 59 10.78 -12.57 -0.45
CA LEU A 59 9.68 -13.51 -0.27
C LEU A 59 9.86 -14.41 0.95
N TYR A 60 10.97 -15.14 1.03
CA TYR A 60 11.17 -16.11 2.11
C TYR A 60 11.39 -15.45 3.47
N GLY A 61 12.02 -14.27 3.50
CA GLY A 61 12.16 -13.46 4.72
C GLY A 61 10.79 -13.03 5.28
N ALA A 62 9.89 -12.57 4.41
CA ALA A 62 8.53 -12.20 4.80
C ALA A 62 7.72 -13.40 5.32
N LEU A 63 7.82 -14.56 4.66
CA LEU A 63 7.14 -15.78 5.09
C LEU A 63 7.62 -16.25 6.46
N ALA A 64 8.92 -16.23 6.71
CA ALA A 64 9.49 -16.58 8.01
C ALA A 64 9.04 -15.61 9.13
N GLN A 65 8.97 -14.30 8.85
CA GLN A 65 8.43 -13.32 9.79
C GLN A 65 6.94 -13.57 10.06
N ALA A 66 6.13 -13.81 9.02
CA ALA A 66 4.70 -14.07 9.16
C ALA A 66 4.43 -15.32 9.99
N GLU A 67 5.19 -16.40 9.78
CA GLU A 67 5.10 -17.63 10.57
C GLU A 67 5.45 -17.38 12.04
N SER A 68 6.55 -16.69 12.32
CA SER A 68 7.01 -16.42 13.68
C SER A 68 6.06 -15.51 14.47
N SER A 69 5.44 -14.53 13.78
CA SER A 69 4.55 -13.54 14.40
C SER A 69 3.08 -13.98 14.46
N LYS A 70 2.73 -15.10 13.80
CA LYS A 70 1.34 -15.55 13.62
C LYS A 70 0.41 -14.52 12.96
N GLY A 71 0.99 -13.50 12.32
CA GLY A 71 0.28 -12.49 11.54
C GLY A 71 0.01 -12.98 10.12
N LYS A 72 -1.12 -12.59 9.53
CA LYS A 72 -1.44 -12.93 8.13
C LYS A 72 -1.18 -11.81 7.15
N VAL A 73 -1.13 -10.57 7.59
CA VAL A 73 -0.91 -9.40 6.74
C VAL A 73 0.58 -9.11 6.65
N VAL A 74 1.10 -9.02 5.43
CA VAL A 74 2.50 -8.68 5.13
C VAL A 74 2.54 -7.30 4.49
N PHE A 75 3.15 -6.34 5.17
CA PHE A 75 3.30 -4.96 4.71
C PHE A 75 4.40 -4.85 3.67
N ILE A 76 4.09 -4.23 2.51
CA ILE A 76 4.99 -4.06 1.37
C ILE A 76 4.95 -2.59 0.94
N PRO A 77 5.78 -1.71 1.53
CA PRO A 77 5.90 -0.33 1.05
C PRO A 77 6.57 -0.31 -0.32
N LEU A 78 6.08 0.55 -1.22
CA LEU A 78 6.58 0.71 -2.59
C LEU A 78 7.18 2.11 -2.77
N HIS A 79 8.50 2.21 -2.81
CA HIS A 79 9.21 3.49 -2.80
C HIS A 79 9.53 4.02 -4.20
N LYS A 80 9.88 3.15 -5.15
CA LYS A 80 10.39 3.58 -6.47
C LYS A 80 9.45 3.27 -7.65
N GLY A 81 8.31 2.61 -7.36
CA GLY A 81 7.32 2.28 -8.39
C GLY A 81 6.41 3.44 -8.81
N LEU A 82 6.47 4.61 -8.14
CA LEU A 82 5.57 5.73 -8.37
C LEU A 82 5.72 6.37 -9.75
N ASP A 83 4.68 7.06 -10.22
CA ASP A 83 4.58 7.64 -11.57
C ASP A 83 5.70 8.64 -11.90
N GLY A 84 6.13 9.43 -10.93
CA GLY A 84 7.15 10.45 -11.13
C GLY A 84 8.59 9.94 -11.09
N PHE A 85 8.80 8.65 -10.76
CA PHE A 85 10.13 8.09 -10.58
C PHE A 85 10.63 7.34 -11.81
N MET A 86 9.81 6.47 -12.38
CA MET A 86 10.13 5.73 -13.61
C MET A 86 8.96 5.74 -14.59
N GLY A 87 9.26 5.60 -15.89
CA GLY A 87 8.25 5.45 -16.93
C GLY A 87 7.55 4.08 -16.86
N ASN A 88 6.44 3.94 -17.60
CA ASN A 88 5.69 2.68 -17.63
C ASN A 88 6.50 1.51 -18.19
N GLU A 89 7.41 1.75 -19.13
CA GLU A 89 8.26 0.70 -19.70
C GLU A 89 9.26 0.19 -18.68
N GLN A 90 9.97 1.10 -17.96
CA GLN A 90 10.88 0.71 -16.89
C GLN A 90 10.13 -0.01 -15.75
N TYR A 91 8.94 0.48 -15.38
CA TYR A 91 8.11 -0.18 -14.38
C TYR A 91 7.77 -1.61 -14.80
N ARG A 92 7.30 -1.80 -16.04
CA ARG A 92 6.97 -3.11 -16.60
C ARG A 92 8.16 -4.05 -16.64
N GLU A 93 9.35 -3.55 -16.95
CA GLU A 93 10.55 -4.33 -17.13
C GLU A 93 11.25 -4.66 -15.80
N PHE A 94 11.47 -3.65 -14.94
CA PHE A 94 12.36 -3.80 -13.78
C PHE A 94 11.63 -3.92 -12.44
N TYR A 95 10.42 -3.36 -12.33
CA TYR A 95 9.72 -3.29 -11.04
C TYR A 95 8.60 -4.32 -10.91
N TRP A 96 7.69 -4.31 -11.89
CA TRP A 96 6.45 -5.08 -11.84
C TRP A 96 6.64 -6.60 -11.74
N PRO A 97 7.55 -7.27 -12.50
CA PRO A 97 7.64 -8.72 -12.49
C PRO A 97 7.94 -9.28 -11.10
N THR A 98 8.90 -8.71 -10.36
CA THR A 98 9.27 -9.19 -9.03
C THR A 98 8.27 -8.76 -7.96
N LEU A 99 7.63 -7.59 -8.07
CA LEU A 99 6.53 -7.21 -7.21
C LEU A 99 5.35 -8.16 -7.36
N LYS A 100 4.91 -8.43 -8.59
CA LYS A 100 3.82 -9.37 -8.88
C LYS A 100 4.13 -10.77 -8.33
N ALA A 101 5.31 -11.29 -8.60
CA ALA A 101 5.74 -12.60 -8.10
C ALA A 101 5.80 -12.65 -6.57
N LEU A 102 6.24 -11.57 -5.90
CA LEU A 102 6.24 -11.45 -4.43
C LEU A 102 4.82 -11.54 -3.88
N VAL A 103 3.89 -10.75 -4.43
CA VAL A 103 2.49 -10.73 -4.01
C VAL A 103 1.82 -12.08 -4.26
N GLU A 104 2.02 -12.69 -5.43
CA GLU A 104 1.50 -14.01 -5.77
C GLU A 104 2.05 -15.10 -4.84
N GLY A 105 3.35 -15.08 -4.54
CA GLY A 105 4.00 -16.02 -3.64
C GLY A 105 3.48 -15.93 -2.21
N LEU A 106 3.30 -14.73 -1.68
CA LEU A 106 2.71 -14.49 -0.37
C LEU A 106 1.24 -14.96 -0.33
N ALA A 107 0.45 -14.61 -1.34
CA ALA A 107 -0.95 -15.01 -1.44
C ALA A 107 -1.12 -16.54 -1.56
N ALA A 108 -0.24 -17.20 -2.31
CA ALA A 108 -0.22 -18.66 -2.43
C ALA A 108 0.12 -19.36 -1.10
N ALA A 109 0.94 -18.74 -0.26
CA ALA A 109 1.26 -19.20 1.08
C ALA A 109 0.17 -18.89 2.12
N GLY A 110 -0.97 -18.31 1.71
CA GLY A 110 -2.09 -17.97 2.59
C GLY A 110 -1.93 -16.68 3.37
N GLN A 111 -0.94 -15.85 2.99
CA GLN A 111 -0.77 -14.52 3.54
C GLN A 111 -1.64 -13.50 2.79
N ILE A 112 -1.83 -12.34 3.39
CA ILE A 112 -2.53 -11.19 2.80
C ILE A 112 -1.48 -10.12 2.49
N PRO A 113 -1.02 -10.00 1.23
CA PRO A 113 -0.13 -8.92 0.85
C PRO A 113 -0.82 -7.57 1.00
N TYR A 114 -0.21 -6.66 1.76
CA TYR A 114 -0.63 -5.28 1.91
C TYR A 114 0.34 -4.38 1.13
N VAL A 115 -0.03 -4.10 -0.11
CA VAL A 115 0.75 -3.28 -1.05
C VAL A 115 0.47 -1.82 -0.73
N TYR A 116 1.46 -1.12 -0.18
CA TYR A 116 1.34 0.28 0.22
C TYR A 116 2.04 1.16 -0.81
N THR A 117 1.24 1.84 -1.66
CA THR A 117 1.79 2.69 -2.72
C THR A 117 2.12 4.07 -2.16
N GLU A 118 3.41 4.42 -2.15
CA GLU A 118 3.87 5.74 -1.75
C GLU A 118 3.98 6.67 -2.96
N GLY A 119 3.36 7.84 -2.87
CA GLY A 119 3.30 8.80 -3.97
C GLY A 119 2.20 8.50 -4.98
N LYS A 120 2.38 8.98 -6.21
CA LYS A 120 1.36 8.91 -7.27
C LYS A 120 1.43 7.60 -8.05
N TYR A 121 0.28 6.93 -8.21
CA TYR A 121 0.16 5.60 -8.84
C TYR A 121 -0.93 5.50 -9.91
N ASP A 122 -1.43 6.61 -10.47
CA ASP A 122 -2.52 6.57 -11.45
C ASP A 122 -2.15 5.77 -12.71
N SER A 123 -0.90 5.85 -13.19
CA SER A 123 -0.47 5.12 -14.38
C SER A 123 -0.16 3.64 -14.12
N ARG A 124 -0.22 3.19 -12.86
CA ARG A 124 0.05 1.80 -12.45
C ARG A 124 -1.22 0.99 -12.18
N LEU A 125 -2.40 1.59 -12.24
CA LEU A 125 -3.66 0.93 -11.87
C LEU A 125 -3.92 -0.36 -12.65
N GLU A 126 -3.64 -0.37 -13.96
CA GLU A 126 -3.83 -1.57 -14.79
C GLU A 126 -2.88 -2.72 -14.37
N PHE A 127 -1.62 -2.42 -14.00
CA PHE A 127 -0.74 -3.43 -13.43
C PHE A 127 -1.27 -3.97 -12.11
N LEU A 128 -1.66 -3.10 -11.18
CA LEU A 128 -2.18 -3.50 -9.87
C LEU A 128 -3.49 -4.31 -9.98
N SER A 129 -4.27 -4.13 -11.05
CA SER A 129 -5.46 -4.92 -11.31
C SER A 129 -5.19 -6.39 -11.66
N GLU A 130 -3.95 -6.75 -12.03
CA GLU A 130 -3.55 -8.13 -12.28
C GLU A 130 -3.22 -8.93 -11.01
N LEU A 131 -3.21 -8.29 -9.83
CA LEU A 131 -2.93 -8.94 -8.56
C LEU A 131 -3.99 -9.99 -8.22
N PRO A 132 -3.67 -11.03 -7.41
CA PRO A 132 -4.56 -12.14 -7.10
C PRO A 132 -5.89 -11.69 -6.49
N ALA A 133 -7.00 -12.01 -7.17
CA ALA A 133 -8.33 -11.58 -6.80
C ALA A 133 -8.75 -12.07 -5.40
N GLY A 134 -9.23 -11.15 -4.56
CA GLY A 134 -9.68 -11.43 -3.20
C GLY A 134 -8.57 -11.82 -2.21
N LYS A 135 -7.29 -11.59 -2.58
CA LYS A 135 -6.14 -11.99 -1.76
C LYS A 135 -5.26 -10.83 -1.30
N CYS A 136 -5.46 -9.64 -1.85
CA CYS A 136 -4.58 -8.49 -1.66
C CYS A 136 -5.33 -7.28 -1.12
N LEU A 137 -4.62 -6.48 -0.33
CA LEU A 137 -5.00 -5.12 0.04
C LEU A 137 -4.02 -4.15 -0.64
N VAL A 138 -4.55 -3.14 -1.34
CA VAL A 138 -3.75 -2.10 -1.98
C VAL A 138 -4.11 -0.74 -1.38
N HIS A 139 -3.14 -0.10 -0.75
CA HIS A 139 -3.28 1.24 -0.20
C HIS A 139 -2.81 2.29 -1.22
N PHE A 140 -3.57 3.38 -1.33
CA PHE A 140 -3.23 4.51 -2.19
C PHE A 140 -2.97 5.77 -1.37
N GLU A 141 -1.74 6.26 -1.43
CA GLU A 141 -1.38 7.56 -0.87
C GLU A 141 -1.91 8.70 -1.77
N ASN A 142 -1.61 8.63 -3.06
CA ASN A 142 -2.00 9.65 -4.03
C ASN A 142 -2.45 8.98 -5.34
N CYS A 143 -3.76 8.92 -5.54
CA CYS A 143 -4.37 8.34 -6.72
C CYS A 143 -5.79 8.87 -6.88
N ASP A 144 -6.32 8.88 -8.09
CA ASP A 144 -7.76 9.03 -8.28
C ASP A 144 -8.50 7.80 -7.73
N MET A 145 -9.08 7.95 -6.54
CA MET A 145 -9.75 6.84 -5.84
C MET A 145 -10.98 6.31 -6.58
N ARG A 146 -11.60 7.08 -7.46
CA ARG A 146 -12.67 6.60 -8.33
C ARG A 146 -12.13 5.62 -9.37
N GLU A 147 -11.01 5.96 -10.01
CA GLU A 147 -10.34 5.07 -10.95
C GLU A 147 -9.72 3.87 -10.24
N ALA A 148 -9.11 4.06 -9.07
CA ALA A 148 -8.60 2.96 -8.25
C ALA A 148 -9.72 1.96 -7.90
N LYS A 149 -10.90 2.44 -7.46
CA LYS A 149 -12.07 1.59 -7.20
C LYS A 149 -12.57 0.88 -8.46
N ARG A 150 -12.64 1.58 -9.58
CA ARG A 150 -13.12 1.05 -10.86
C ARG A 150 -12.20 -0.03 -11.45
N ILE A 151 -10.88 0.13 -11.31
CA ILE A 151 -9.87 -0.73 -11.93
C ILE A 151 -9.39 -1.80 -10.96
N VAL A 152 -8.77 -1.39 -9.85
CA VAL A 152 -8.13 -2.29 -8.87
C VAL A 152 -9.16 -2.89 -7.91
N GLY A 153 -10.17 -2.10 -7.51
CA GLY A 153 -11.22 -2.52 -6.58
C GLY A 153 -12.10 -3.68 -7.05
N LYS A 154 -12.02 -4.09 -8.33
CA LYS A 154 -12.67 -5.30 -8.84
C LYS A 154 -12.04 -6.59 -8.33
N ASN A 155 -10.73 -6.57 -8.10
CA ASN A 155 -9.95 -7.74 -7.73
C ASN A 155 -9.39 -7.66 -6.32
N CYS A 156 -9.01 -6.47 -5.85
CA CYS A 156 -8.36 -6.26 -4.56
C CYS A 156 -9.23 -5.42 -3.63
N CYS A 157 -9.08 -5.63 -2.33
CA CYS A 157 -9.50 -4.64 -1.36
C CYS A 157 -8.59 -3.40 -1.52
N ILE A 158 -9.17 -2.19 -1.55
CA ILE A 158 -8.40 -0.95 -1.62
C ILE A 158 -8.51 -0.16 -0.32
N SER A 159 -7.52 0.69 -0.01
CA SER A 159 -7.54 1.58 1.15
C SER A 159 -6.86 2.93 0.85
N GLY A 160 -6.87 3.84 1.81
CA GLY A 160 -6.24 5.15 1.67
C GLY A 160 -7.11 6.19 0.98
N GLY A 161 -6.47 7.16 0.36
CA GLY A 161 -7.11 8.22 -0.41
C GLY A 161 -7.74 9.36 0.42
N PHE A 162 -7.80 9.24 1.75
CA PHE A 162 -8.22 10.36 2.59
C PHE A 162 -7.04 11.31 2.83
N ASP A 163 -7.16 12.54 2.36
CA ASP A 163 -6.10 13.54 2.51
C ASP A 163 -5.97 13.98 3.98
N GLY A 164 -4.98 13.43 4.69
CA GLY A 164 -4.72 13.72 6.10
C GLY A 164 -4.42 15.19 6.41
N ARG A 165 -4.01 16.01 5.43
CA ARG A 165 -3.75 17.45 5.63
C ARG A 165 -5.00 18.21 6.07
N ILE A 166 -6.18 17.74 5.73
CA ILE A 166 -7.44 18.35 6.19
C ILE A 166 -7.61 18.24 7.71
N LEU A 167 -6.98 17.27 8.36
CA LEU A 167 -7.00 17.12 9.82
C LEU A 167 -6.26 18.27 10.52
N GLU A 168 -5.27 18.86 9.86
CA GLU A 168 -4.54 20.03 10.36
C GLU A 168 -5.25 21.35 10.00
N THR A 169 -5.63 21.50 8.73
CA THR A 169 -6.05 22.78 8.17
C THR A 169 -7.55 23.02 8.17
N GLY A 170 -8.35 21.94 8.17
CA GLY A 170 -9.80 21.98 8.05
C GLY A 170 -10.56 22.28 9.35
N THR A 171 -11.91 22.24 9.22
CA THR A 171 -12.85 22.23 10.33
C THR A 171 -13.47 20.83 10.47
N PRO A 172 -14.09 20.47 11.62
CA PRO A 172 -14.78 19.19 11.80
C PRO A 172 -15.82 18.89 10.71
N GLU A 173 -16.55 19.91 10.25
CA GLU A 173 -17.54 19.76 9.18
C GLU A 173 -16.87 19.42 7.84
N GLN A 174 -15.77 20.11 7.50
CA GLN A 174 -15.01 19.82 6.29
C GLN A 174 -14.42 18.42 6.28
N VAL A 175 -13.92 17.95 7.45
CA VAL A 175 -13.42 16.59 7.64
C VAL A 175 -14.55 15.58 7.42
N THR A 176 -15.70 15.79 8.07
CA THR A 176 -16.91 14.94 7.92
C THR A 176 -17.34 14.83 6.46
N ASP A 177 -17.39 15.96 5.74
CA ASP A 177 -17.76 15.99 4.33
C ASP A 177 -16.71 15.27 3.44
N ALA A 178 -15.43 15.39 3.76
CA ALA A 178 -14.38 14.70 3.02
C ALA A 178 -14.45 13.18 3.21
N VAL A 179 -14.64 12.72 4.45
CA VAL A 179 -14.87 11.29 4.76
C VAL A 179 -16.08 10.76 3.98
N ARG A 180 -17.21 11.45 4.05
CA ARG A 180 -18.44 11.04 3.38
C ARG A 180 -18.24 10.92 1.87
N ARG A 181 -17.64 11.92 1.22
CA ARG A 181 -17.35 11.87 -0.22
C ARG A 181 -16.49 10.69 -0.62
N LEU A 182 -15.47 10.36 0.18
CA LEU A 182 -14.59 9.24 -0.08
C LEU A 182 -15.32 7.90 0.09
N LEU A 183 -16.14 7.77 1.14
CA LEU A 183 -16.97 6.58 1.36
C LEU A 183 -18.01 6.39 0.23
N ASP A 184 -18.65 7.47 -0.24
CA ASP A 184 -19.58 7.44 -1.36
C ASP A 184 -18.91 6.94 -2.67
N ILE A 185 -17.60 7.15 -2.83
CA ILE A 185 -16.82 6.69 -3.98
C ILE A 185 -16.37 5.24 -3.81
N CYS A 186 -15.83 4.89 -2.63
CA CYS A 186 -15.04 3.66 -2.46
C CYS A 186 -15.78 2.56 -1.72
N ALA A 187 -16.74 2.89 -0.84
CA ALA A 187 -17.35 1.90 0.05
C ALA A 187 -18.52 1.13 -0.58
N LEU A 188 -19.12 1.62 -1.68
CA LEU A 188 -20.16 0.91 -2.40
C LEU A 188 -19.71 -0.50 -2.77
N ASP A 189 -20.54 -1.49 -2.45
CA ASP A 189 -20.30 -2.92 -2.71
C ASP A 189 -19.11 -3.53 -1.92
N GLY A 190 -18.63 -2.85 -0.87
CA GLY A 190 -17.53 -3.33 -0.03
C GLY A 190 -16.15 -3.24 -0.68
N GLY A 191 -15.17 -3.99 -0.13
CA GLY A 191 -13.81 -4.03 -0.67
C GLY A 191 -13.01 -2.72 -0.48
N TYR A 192 -13.39 -1.90 0.51
CA TYR A 192 -12.66 -0.70 0.88
C TYR A 192 -12.44 -0.64 2.39
N ILE A 193 -11.23 -0.29 2.79
CA ILE A 193 -10.86 0.01 4.18
C ILE A 193 -10.54 1.51 4.23
N PHE A 194 -11.33 2.27 5.01
CA PHE A 194 -11.05 3.68 5.22
C PHE A 194 -9.70 3.84 5.93
N ASP A 195 -8.84 4.65 5.33
CA ASP A 195 -7.53 4.98 5.88
C ASP A 195 -7.10 6.38 5.40
N VAL A 196 -6.23 7.03 6.16
CA VAL A 196 -5.57 8.25 5.71
C VAL A 196 -4.55 7.92 4.61
N ASN A 197 -4.30 8.86 3.74
CA ASN A 197 -3.36 8.66 2.63
C ASN A 197 -1.90 8.50 3.09
N THR A 198 -1.55 9.09 4.23
CA THR A 198 -0.21 9.04 4.81
C THR A 198 -0.29 9.08 6.34
N THR A 199 0.83 9.19 7.01
CA THR A 199 0.92 9.24 8.47
C THR A 199 0.17 10.47 9.03
N ILE A 200 -0.56 10.28 10.13
CA ILE A 200 -1.14 11.39 10.90
C ILE A 200 -0.02 12.04 11.71
N ASP A 201 0.27 13.31 11.43
CA ASP A 201 1.38 14.06 12.02
C ASP A 201 0.95 14.87 13.26
N HIS A 202 1.93 15.47 13.93
CA HIS A 202 1.75 16.23 15.18
C HIS A 202 0.91 17.51 15.06
N GLY A 203 0.77 18.07 13.85
CA GLY A 203 -0.01 19.30 13.60
C GLY A 203 -1.51 19.13 13.56
N VAL A 204 -2.03 17.91 13.62
CA VAL A 204 -3.47 17.65 13.48
C VAL A 204 -4.26 18.12 14.68
N LYS A 205 -5.47 18.67 14.44
CA LYS A 205 -6.39 19.09 15.48
C LYS A 205 -7.15 17.89 16.04
N HIS A 206 -7.15 17.74 17.35
CA HIS A 206 -7.82 16.62 18.01
C HIS A 206 -9.31 16.50 17.64
N GLU A 207 -10.03 17.63 17.57
CA GLU A 207 -11.43 17.68 17.15
C GLU A 207 -11.64 17.16 15.72
N ASN A 208 -10.69 17.36 14.81
CA ASN A 208 -10.76 16.88 13.44
C ASN A 208 -10.54 15.36 13.37
N VAL A 209 -9.66 14.82 14.19
CA VAL A 209 -9.46 13.35 14.30
C VAL A 209 -10.73 12.69 14.84
N LEU A 210 -11.36 13.27 15.88
CA LEU A 210 -12.64 12.76 16.40
C LEU A 210 -13.74 12.82 15.33
N ALA A 211 -13.87 13.96 14.62
CA ALA A 211 -14.84 14.10 13.54
C ALA A 211 -14.65 13.07 12.42
N MET A 212 -13.39 12.75 12.07
CA MET A 212 -13.06 11.69 11.10
C MET A 212 -13.59 10.33 11.58
N PHE A 213 -13.27 9.92 12.80
CA PHE A 213 -13.76 8.64 13.35
C PHE A 213 -15.27 8.57 13.46
N ASP A 214 -15.91 9.64 13.89
CA ASP A 214 -17.38 9.70 14.03
C ASP A 214 -18.06 9.66 12.66
N ALA A 215 -17.50 10.32 11.66
CA ALA A 215 -17.98 10.26 10.28
C ALA A 215 -17.86 8.84 9.69
N VAL A 216 -16.71 8.16 9.90
CA VAL A 216 -16.52 6.77 9.45
C VAL A 216 -17.54 5.85 10.12
N LYS A 217 -17.76 5.96 11.44
CA LYS A 217 -18.76 5.16 12.15
C LYS A 217 -20.18 5.42 11.68
N THR A 218 -20.48 6.65 11.28
CA THR A 218 -21.82 7.08 10.88
C THR A 218 -22.14 6.64 9.44
N TYR A 219 -21.21 6.87 8.52
CA TYR A 219 -21.41 6.71 7.08
C TYR A 219 -20.77 5.45 6.51
N GLY A 220 -19.79 4.83 7.19
CA GLY A 220 -19.07 3.62 6.74
C GLY A 220 -19.83 2.32 7.01
N LYS A 221 -21.15 2.31 6.86
CA LYS A 221 -21.99 1.10 7.00
C LYS A 221 -22.23 0.52 5.63
N TYR A 222 -21.96 -0.77 5.47
CA TYR A 222 -22.19 -1.56 4.28
C TYR A 222 -23.56 -2.24 4.31
#